data_fd3b0bcf72df9937e302d3a15e99af65
#
_entry.id   fd3b0bcf72df9937e302d3a15e99af65
#
_cell.length_a   1.000
_cell.length_b   1.000
_cell.length_c   1.000
_cell.angle_alpha   90.00
_cell.angle_beta   90.00
_cell.angle_gamma   90.00
#
_symmetry.space_group_name_H-M   'P 1'
#
loop_
_entity.id
_entity.type
_entity.pdbx_description
1 polymer ?
#
loop_
_entity_poly.entity_id
_entity_poly.type
_entity_poly.pdbx_seq_one_letter_code
_entity_poly.pdbx_strand_id
1 'polypeptide(L)'
;MSPRHFGYQDKVLLLQHGCSYLLALAQRRGAPLHKLLSGTGIFEQDLHKPLGRLHYSDWLTLLKNCQQQLNSPELPYLLGNALLNSRYISLCQSLHYAQNLRQALSQLYYFRHQLFPCFYARLYRQQHCIVIEFKPALGLANQHGFMLSLLCSLILGLIKQQLGSVSGINLQLQHAASAMQQQFFGVELSFNQAADCLSIPLSLWQLPFVDADTEQFSAKTRSCRQLNRVLSKQRALPEIICRLQRRALPQLLSQDQVAAMLGLSSSRVKRQLSQHRTHFAALIDSVRRDAARHLLQQGQYSNRQLASRLGYSDEHNFRRAFKRWTGVIPSSFKDLFNTH
;
A
#
# COMPACT_ATOMS: atom_id res chain seq x y z
N MET A 1 13.61 -5.41 22.62
CA MET A 1 14.19 -5.22 21.27
C MET A 1 13.46 -4.06 20.60
N SER A 2 14.16 -2.98 20.30
CA SER A 2 13.58 -1.86 19.54
C SER A 2 13.04 -2.36 18.21
N PRO A 3 11.84 -1.94 17.77
CA PRO A 3 11.29 -2.36 16.49
C PRO A 3 12.24 -1.91 15.37
N ARG A 4 12.85 -2.85 14.67
CA ARG A 4 13.71 -2.55 13.54
C ARG A 4 12.84 -1.93 12.45
N HIS A 5 13.22 -0.74 12.01
CA HIS A 5 12.59 -0.01 10.91
C HIS A 5 13.60 0.22 9.81
N PHE A 6 13.11 0.44 8.59
CA PHE A 6 13.95 0.92 7.51
C PHE A 6 13.57 2.35 7.12
N GLY A 7 14.57 3.10 6.73
CA GLY A 7 14.45 4.46 6.17
C GLY A 7 14.44 4.44 4.65
N TYR A 8 14.33 5.63 4.07
CA TYR A 8 14.27 5.83 2.62
C TYR A 8 15.53 5.36 1.88
N GLN A 9 16.68 5.41 2.57
CA GLN A 9 17.99 5.06 2.03
C GLN A 9 18.42 3.60 2.28
N ASP A 10 17.55 2.79 2.87
CA ASP A 10 17.89 1.40 3.11
C ASP A 10 17.62 0.53 1.87
N LYS A 11 18.48 -0.45 1.63
CA LYS A 11 18.32 -1.41 0.53
C LYS A 11 17.31 -2.47 0.92
N VAL A 12 16.04 -2.25 0.57
CA VAL A 12 14.91 -3.08 1.01
C VAL A 12 14.20 -3.84 -0.10
N LEU A 13 14.39 -3.44 -1.37
CA LEU A 13 13.78 -4.08 -2.52
C LEU A 13 14.72 -5.09 -3.15
N LEU A 14 14.17 -6.24 -3.54
CA LEU A 14 14.90 -7.24 -4.32
C LEU A 14 14.92 -6.85 -5.80
N LEU A 15 16.11 -6.84 -6.39
CA LEU A 15 16.28 -6.59 -7.82
C LEU A 15 15.51 -7.60 -8.68
N GLN A 16 15.56 -8.88 -8.29
CA GLN A 16 14.92 -9.98 -9.04
C GLN A 16 13.40 -9.99 -9.00
N HIS A 17 12.78 -9.19 -8.11
CA HIS A 17 11.32 -9.09 -8.07
C HIS A 17 10.82 -8.00 -9.03
N GLY A 18 10.41 -6.82 -8.53
CA GLY A 18 9.82 -5.78 -9.36
C GLY A 18 10.75 -5.20 -10.44
N CYS A 19 12.05 -5.01 -10.11
CA CYS A 19 13.00 -4.34 -10.98
C CYS A 19 13.27 -5.13 -12.27
N SER A 20 13.62 -6.41 -12.17
CA SER A 20 13.91 -7.25 -13.35
C SER A 20 12.72 -7.37 -14.29
N TYR A 21 11.50 -7.48 -13.74
CA TYR A 21 10.27 -7.52 -14.54
C TYR A 21 10.00 -6.20 -15.26
N LEU A 22 10.19 -5.07 -14.57
CA LEU A 22 10.03 -3.74 -15.15
C LEU A 22 11.04 -3.51 -16.28
N LEU A 23 12.31 -3.84 -16.05
CA LEU A 23 13.36 -3.72 -17.06
C LEU A 23 13.08 -4.59 -18.29
N ALA A 24 12.74 -5.86 -18.08
CA ALA A 24 12.40 -6.77 -19.18
C ALA A 24 11.21 -6.26 -20.00
N LEU A 25 10.19 -5.72 -19.33
CA LEU A 25 9.03 -5.14 -19.99
C LEU A 25 9.40 -3.90 -20.82
N ALA A 26 10.25 -3.02 -20.27
CA ALA A 26 10.70 -1.80 -20.92
C ALA A 26 11.61 -2.09 -22.10
N GLN A 27 12.56 -3.02 -21.97
CA GLN A 27 13.47 -3.41 -23.06
C GLN A 27 12.72 -4.07 -24.22
N ARG A 28 11.73 -4.93 -23.97
CA ARG A 28 10.88 -5.52 -25.00
C ARG A 28 10.10 -4.48 -25.82
N ARG A 29 9.92 -3.29 -25.27
CA ARG A 29 9.30 -2.13 -25.92
C ARG A 29 10.30 -1.15 -26.52
N GLY A 30 11.57 -1.55 -26.62
CA GLY A 30 12.64 -0.79 -27.28
C GLY A 30 13.33 0.24 -26.41
N ALA A 31 13.07 0.30 -25.09
CA ALA A 31 13.78 1.23 -24.22
C ALA A 31 15.22 0.75 -23.95
N PRO A 32 16.25 1.56 -24.22
CA PRO A 32 17.63 1.16 -24.05
C PRO A 32 18.01 1.12 -22.55
N LEU A 33 18.68 0.03 -22.14
CA LEU A 33 19.01 -0.25 -20.74
C LEU A 33 19.76 0.90 -20.05
N HIS A 34 20.75 1.51 -20.73
CA HIS A 34 21.52 2.60 -20.15
C HIS A 34 20.66 3.82 -19.80
N LYS A 35 19.60 4.12 -20.58
CA LYS A 35 18.64 5.19 -20.25
C LYS A 35 17.73 4.81 -19.09
N LEU A 36 17.32 3.54 -19.01
CA LEU A 36 16.51 3.05 -17.90
C LEU A 36 17.27 3.13 -16.58
N LEU A 37 18.55 2.77 -16.56
CA LEU A 37 19.39 2.76 -15.36
C LEU A 37 20.00 4.13 -15.02
N SER A 38 19.87 5.13 -15.88
CA SER A 38 20.46 6.46 -15.66
C SER A 38 20.00 7.09 -14.35
N GLY A 39 20.95 7.56 -13.54
CA GLY A 39 20.70 8.21 -12.25
C GLY A 39 20.13 7.27 -11.16
N THR A 40 20.04 5.96 -11.41
CA THR A 40 19.82 4.94 -10.40
C THR A 40 21.15 4.46 -9.83
N GLY A 41 21.17 3.94 -8.63
CA GLY A 41 22.34 3.25 -8.08
C GLY A 41 22.46 1.81 -8.55
N ILE A 42 21.84 1.44 -9.68
CA ILE A 42 21.77 0.07 -10.21
C ILE A 42 22.74 -0.02 -11.39
N PHE A 43 23.69 -0.94 -11.32
CA PHE A 43 24.58 -1.28 -12.42
C PHE A 43 24.12 -2.56 -13.12
N GLU A 44 24.45 -2.70 -14.40
CA GLU A 44 24.04 -3.87 -15.19
C GLU A 44 24.50 -5.19 -14.56
N GLN A 45 25.71 -5.23 -14.02
CA GLN A 45 26.24 -6.38 -13.29
C GLN A 45 25.45 -6.75 -12.03
N ASP A 46 24.72 -5.78 -11.43
CA ASP A 46 23.92 -6.05 -10.22
C ASP A 46 22.65 -6.84 -10.54
N LEU A 47 22.17 -6.75 -11.79
CA LEU A 47 20.95 -7.46 -12.23
C LEU A 47 21.09 -8.98 -12.16
N HIS A 48 22.34 -9.49 -12.22
CA HIS A 48 22.64 -10.93 -12.16
C HIS A 48 22.94 -11.43 -10.73
N LYS A 49 23.03 -10.52 -9.74
CA LYS A 49 23.36 -10.90 -8.36
C LYS A 49 22.17 -11.59 -7.68
N PRO A 50 22.33 -12.83 -7.21
CA PRO A 50 21.31 -13.48 -6.37
C PRO A 50 21.02 -12.61 -5.14
N LEU A 51 19.76 -12.37 -4.82
CA LEU A 51 19.34 -11.53 -3.68
C LEU A 51 19.91 -10.11 -3.70
N GLY A 52 20.28 -9.59 -4.86
CA GLY A 52 20.66 -8.20 -5.05
C GLY A 52 19.56 -7.25 -4.55
N ARG A 53 19.94 -6.19 -3.84
CA ARG A 53 18.99 -5.25 -3.25
C ARG A 53 19.28 -3.84 -3.72
N LEU A 54 18.21 -3.07 -3.88
CA LEU A 54 18.27 -1.65 -4.24
C LEU A 54 17.65 -0.78 -3.16
N HIS A 55 18.05 0.49 -3.17
CA HIS A 55 17.40 1.52 -2.38
C HIS A 55 16.01 1.80 -2.97
N TYR A 56 15.10 2.21 -2.10
CA TYR A 56 13.76 2.58 -2.56
C TYR A 56 13.79 3.82 -3.49
N SER A 57 14.72 4.75 -3.25
CA SER A 57 14.96 5.89 -4.12
C SER A 57 15.33 5.49 -5.56
N ASP A 58 16.17 4.47 -5.69
CA ASP A 58 16.64 3.98 -7.01
C ASP A 58 15.48 3.34 -7.78
N TRP A 59 14.63 2.59 -7.06
CA TRP A 59 13.39 2.06 -7.63
C TRP A 59 12.47 3.17 -8.17
N LEU A 60 12.25 4.25 -7.41
CA LEU A 60 11.43 5.37 -7.87
C LEU A 60 12.05 6.09 -9.08
N THR A 61 13.38 6.21 -9.11
CA THR A 61 14.11 6.77 -10.27
C THR A 61 13.95 5.86 -11.49
N LEU A 62 14.11 4.56 -11.32
CA LEU A 62 13.90 3.59 -12.40
C LEU A 62 12.47 3.65 -12.96
N LEU A 63 11.45 3.70 -12.09
CA LEU A 63 10.06 3.88 -12.51
C LEU A 63 9.87 5.14 -13.36
N LYS A 64 10.43 6.27 -12.89
CA LYS A 64 10.38 7.54 -13.63
C LYS A 64 11.02 7.41 -15.00
N ASN A 65 12.22 6.82 -15.08
CA ASN A 65 12.93 6.61 -16.35
C ASN A 65 12.12 5.74 -17.30
N CYS A 66 11.53 4.63 -16.81
CA CYS A 66 10.68 3.77 -17.63
C CYS A 66 9.46 4.51 -18.18
N GLN A 67 8.79 5.31 -17.34
CA GLN A 67 7.64 6.12 -17.78
C GLN A 67 8.03 7.13 -18.85
N GLN A 68 9.18 7.81 -18.69
CA GLN A 68 9.67 8.79 -19.65
C GLN A 68 10.10 8.17 -21.00
N GLN A 69 10.73 6.98 -20.95
CA GLN A 69 11.17 6.30 -22.17
C GLN A 69 10.03 5.66 -22.95
N LEU A 70 9.02 5.14 -22.27
CA LEU A 70 7.95 4.37 -22.90
C LEU A 70 6.73 5.22 -23.23
N ASN A 71 6.50 6.30 -22.50
CA ASN A 71 5.24 7.07 -22.54
C ASN A 71 3.98 6.15 -22.54
N SER A 72 4.01 5.13 -21.68
CA SER A 72 3.07 4.00 -21.68
C SER A 72 2.25 4.02 -20.40
N PRO A 73 1.06 4.61 -20.40
CA PRO A 73 0.22 4.69 -19.18
C PRO A 73 -0.29 3.32 -18.72
N GLU A 74 -0.26 2.29 -19.59
CA GLU A 74 -0.63 0.92 -19.26
C GLU A 74 0.47 0.14 -18.50
N LEU A 75 1.66 0.71 -18.37
CA LEU A 75 2.82 0.04 -17.75
C LEU A 75 2.56 -0.55 -16.35
N PRO A 76 1.88 0.12 -15.41
CA PRO A 76 1.62 -0.45 -14.08
C PRO A 76 0.71 -1.69 -14.15
N TYR A 77 -0.23 -1.73 -15.08
CA TYR A 77 -1.15 -2.86 -15.25
C TYR A 77 -0.43 -4.08 -15.82
N LEU A 78 0.40 -3.86 -16.83
CA LEU A 78 1.21 -4.91 -17.43
C LEU A 78 2.22 -5.48 -16.44
N LEU A 79 2.86 -4.61 -15.65
CA LEU A 79 3.80 -5.04 -14.62
C LEU A 79 3.09 -5.82 -13.51
N GLY A 80 1.92 -5.36 -13.04
CA GLY A 80 1.12 -6.06 -12.03
C GLY A 80 0.74 -7.46 -12.47
N ASN A 81 0.30 -7.61 -13.72
CA ASN A 81 -0.04 -8.90 -14.31
C ASN A 81 1.21 -9.79 -14.52
N ALA A 82 2.33 -9.22 -14.97
CA ALA A 82 3.58 -9.95 -15.12
C ALA A 82 4.13 -10.46 -13.78
N LEU A 83 4.01 -9.67 -12.71
CA LEU A 83 4.40 -10.09 -11.36
C LEU A 83 3.49 -11.21 -10.83
N LEU A 84 2.17 -11.07 -10.99
CA LEU A 84 1.21 -12.09 -10.58
C LEU A 84 1.54 -13.45 -11.20
N ASN A 85 1.81 -13.46 -12.51
CA ASN A 85 2.09 -14.68 -13.27
C ASN A 85 3.58 -15.12 -13.24
N SER A 86 4.35 -14.56 -12.32
CA SER A 86 5.76 -14.89 -12.16
C SER A 86 5.98 -16.34 -11.70
N ARG A 87 6.82 -17.07 -12.44
CA ARG A 87 7.28 -18.42 -12.05
C ARG A 87 8.44 -18.38 -11.05
N TYR A 88 8.99 -17.21 -10.74
CA TYR A 88 10.17 -17.05 -9.87
C TYR A 88 9.86 -16.38 -8.53
N ILE A 89 8.71 -15.74 -8.39
CA ILE A 89 8.32 -15.06 -7.17
C ILE A 89 7.40 -15.97 -6.34
N SER A 90 7.96 -16.61 -5.33
CA SER A 90 7.23 -17.55 -4.47
C SER A 90 5.98 -16.94 -3.82
N LEU A 91 6.02 -15.64 -3.52
CA LEU A 91 4.84 -14.94 -3.01
C LEU A 91 3.70 -14.96 -4.04
N CYS A 92 3.96 -14.57 -5.29
CA CYS A 92 2.93 -14.56 -6.34
C CYS A 92 2.40 -15.97 -6.60
N GLN A 93 3.28 -16.98 -6.65
CA GLN A 93 2.85 -18.37 -6.78
C GLN A 93 1.96 -18.83 -5.62
N SER A 94 2.29 -18.44 -4.38
CA SER A 94 1.47 -18.80 -3.22
C SER A 94 0.07 -18.18 -3.27
N LEU A 95 -0.10 -17.03 -3.93
CA LEU A 95 -1.42 -16.42 -4.08
C LEU A 95 -2.35 -17.28 -4.93
N HIS A 96 -1.84 -17.89 -5.99
CA HIS A 96 -2.66 -18.78 -6.87
C HIS A 96 -3.12 -20.04 -6.14
N TYR A 97 -2.24 -20.65 -5.32
CA TYR A 97 -2.54 -21.89 -4.59
C TYR A 97 -3.31 -21.68 -3.28
N ALA A 98 -3.66 -20.43 -2.94
CA ALA A 98 -4.47 -20.15 -1.76
C ALA A 98 -5.86 -20.78 -1.88
N GLN A 99 -6.47 -21.14 -0.75
CA GLN A 99 -7.82 -21.73 -0.73
C GLN A 99 -8.91 -20.75 -1.20
N ASN A 100 -8.72 -19.46 -0.91
CA ASN A 100 -9.69 -18.41 -1.20
C ASN A 100 -9.01 -17.03 -1.14
N LEU A 101 -9.77 -15.99 -1.46
CA LEU A 101 -9.27 -14.62 -1.48
C LEU A 101 -8.79 -14.14 -0.10
N ARG A 102 -9.47 -14.55 0.98
CA ARG A 102 -9.06 -14.22 2.35
C ARG A 102 -7.64 -14.72 2.64
N GLN A 103 -7.34 -15.96 2.31
CA GLN A 103 -6.02 -16.54 2.53
C GLN A 103 -4.96 -15.88 1.64
N ALA A 104 -5.27 -15.66 0.35
CA ALA A 104 -4.37 -15.01 -0.59
C ALA A 104 -3.98 -13.59 -0.15
N LEU A 105 -4.95 -12.76 0.22
CA LEU A 105 -4.69 -11.39 0.65
C LEU A 105 -4.00 -11.32 2.02
N SER A 106 -4.28 -12.27 2.91
CA SER A 106 -3.54 -12.40 4.18
C SER A 106 -2.06 -12.74 3.92
N GLN A 107 -1.80 -13.63 2.97
CA GLN A 107 -0.46 -14.00 2.52
C GLN A 107 0.27 -12.80 1.89
N LEU A 108 -0.37 -12.10 0.97
CA LEU A 108 0.16 -10.89 0.34
C LEU A 108 0.50 -9.81 1.39
N TYR A 109 -0.42 -9.55 2.33
CA TYR A 109 -0.19 -8.59 3.41
C TYR A 109 0.98 -8.98 4.32
N TYR A 110 1.07 -10.26 4.70
CA TYR A 110 2.12 -10.74 5.59
C TYR A 110 3.52 -10.64 4.95
N PHE A 111 3.63 -10.97 3.65
CA PHE A 111 4.88 -10.97 2.90
C PHE A 111 5.07 -9.76 1.99
N ARG A 112 4.24 -8.71 2.10
CA ARG A 112 4.26 -7.52 1.24
C ARG A 112 5.63 -6.87 1.09
N HIS A 113 6.51 -6.99 2.11
CA HIS A 113 7.86 -6.43 2.06
C HIS A 113 8.73 -6.99 0.94
N GLN A 114 8.35 -8.11 0.39
CA GLN A 114 9.05 -8.74 -0.74
C GLN A 114 8.73 -8.07 -2.08
N LEU A 115 7.56 -7.40 -2.20
CA LEU A 115 7.11 -6.76 -3.43
C LEU A 115 6.67 -5.30 -3.24
N PHE A 116 5.86 -5.04 -2.22
CA PHE A 116 5.18 -3.76 -2.01
C PHE A 116 5.43 -3.18 -0.61
N PRO A 117 6.71 -2.90 -0.22
CA PRO A 117 7.01 -2.32 1.09
C PRO A 117 6.44 -0.91 1.26
N CYS A 118 6.03 -0.27 0.16
CA CYS A 118 5.51 1.08 0.09
C CYS A 118 4.06 1.25 0.56
N PHE A 119 3.33 0.15 0.67
CA PHE A 119 1.96 0.17 1.18
C PHE A 119 1.76 -0.73 2.39
N TYR A 120 0.87 -0.32 3.26
CA TYR A 120 0.21 -1.20 4.21
C TYR A 120 -1.30 -1.06 4.05
N ALA A 121 -2.05 -2.05 4.46
CA ALA A 121 -3.50 -2.05 4.32
C ALA A 121 -4.19 -2.03 5.68
N ARG A 122 -5.37 -1.43 5.71
CA ARG A 122 -6.36 -1.57 6.78
C ARG A 122 -7.54 -2.33 6.22
N LEU A 123 -7.97 -3.37 6.92
CA LEU A 123 -9.15 -4.15 6.57
C LEU A 123 -10.26 -3.85 7.57
N TYR A 124 -11.44 -3.62 7.06
CA TYR A 124 -12.66 -3.51 7.87
C TYR A 124 -13.87 -4.00 7.07
N ARG A 125 -14.89 -4.41 7.79
CA ARG A 125 -16.18 -4.80 7.19
C ARG A 125 -17.07 -3.57 7.10
N GLN A 126 -17.69 -3.38 5.95
CA GLN A 126 -18.69 -2.34 5.73
C GLN A 126 -19.86 -2.99 5.00
N GLN A 127 -21.05 -3.03 5.65
CA GLN A 127 -22.24 -3.72 5.12
C GLN A 127 -21.91 -5.14 4.65
N HIS A 128 -22.08 -5.42 3.36
CA HIS A 128 -21.84 -6.72 2.73
C HIS A 128 -20.47 -6.84 2.04
N CYS A 129 -19.55 -5.91 2.31
CA CYS A 129 -18.22 -5.88 1.71
C CYS A 129 -17.10 -5.93 2.76
N ILE A 130 -15.96 -6.46 2.34
CA ILE A 130 -14.66 -6.21 2.98
C ILE A 130 -13.99 -5.08 2.25
N VAL A 131 -13.62 -4.04 2.98
CA VAL A 131 -12.91 -2.89 2.45
C VAL A 131 -11.43 -2.98 2.82
N ILE A 132 -10.58 -2.87 1.81
CA ILE A 132 -9.13 -2.80 1.92
C ILE A 132 -8.71 -1.36 1.65
N GLU A 133 -8.36 -0.63 2.68
CA GLU A 133 -7.87 0.74 2.57
C GLU A 133 -6.35 0.72 2.45
N PHE A 134 -5.82 1.20 1.33
CA PHE A 134 -4.38 1.27 1.07
C PHE A 134 -3.79 2.54 1.70
N LYS A 135 -2.70 2.38 2.42
CA LYS A 135 -1.98 3.47 3.09
C LYS A 135 -0.53 3.49 2.65
N PRO A 136 0.03 4.64 2.29
CA PRO A 136 1.44 4.75 2.00
C PRO A 136 2.26 4.47 3.28
N ALA A 137 3.18 3.52 3.18
CA ALA A 137 4.17 3.21 4.22
C ALA A 137 5.43 4.05 4.04
N LEU A 138 5.70 4.48 2.81
CA LEU A 138 6.84 5.27 2.38
C LEU A 138 6.39 6.47 1.54
N GLY A 139 7.23 7.49 1.44
CA GLY A 139 7.02 8.59 0.50
C GLY A 139 7.16 8.13 -0.94
N LEU A 140 6.07 8.13 -1.68
CA LEU A 140 6.00 7.67 -3.07
C LEU A 140 6.22 8.79 -4.10
N ALA A 141 6.34 10.03 -3.64
CA ALA A 141 6.40 11.20 -4.52
C ALA A 141 5.27 11.17 -5.57
N ASN A 142 5.60 11.35 -6.84
CA ASN A 142 4.64 11.32 -7.95
C ASN A 142 4.32 9.89 -8.42
N GLN A 143 4.86 8.85 -7.74
CA GLN A 143 4.67 7.45 -8.14
C GLN A 143 3.53 6.75 -7.38
N HIS A 144 2.78 7.48 -6.55
CA HIS A 144 1.69 6.90 -5.76
C HIS A 144 0.65 6.20 -6.66
N GLY A 145 0.13 6.91 -7.65
CA GLY A 145 -0.86 6.36 -8.58
C GLY A 145 -0.34 5.15 -9.37
N PHE A 146 0.92 5.20 -9.83
CA PHE A 146 1.55 4.08 -10.52
C PHE A 146 1.63 2.84 -9.62
N MET A 147 2.18 3.00 -8.42
CA MET A 147 2.37 1.87 -7.48
C MET A 147 1.05 1.30 -6.98
N LEU A 148 0.03 2.15 -6.80
CA LEU A 148 -1.32 1.72 -6.44
C LEU A 148 -1.98 0.94 -7.59
N SER A 149 -1.91 1.46 -8.82
CA SER A 149 -2.43 0.78 -10.01
C SER A 149 -1.78 -0.58 -10.23
N LEU A 150 -0.47 -0.67 -10.01
CA LEU A 150 0.28 -1.92 -10.07
C LEU A 150 -0.22 -2.93 -9.04
N LEU A 151 -0.38 -2.51 -7.77
CA LEU A 151 -0.88 -3.39 -6.69
C LEU A 151 -2.32 -3.82 -6.95
N CYS A 152 -3.20 -2.89 -7.35
CA CYS A 152 -4.60 -3.20 -7.69
C CYS A 152 -4.69 -4.14 -8.88
N SER A 153 -3.87 -3.94 -9.92
CA SER A 153 -3.81 -4.84 -11.08
C SER A 153 -3.42 -6.26 -10.69
N LEU A 154 -2.46 -6.43 -9.79
CA LEU A 154 -2.09 -7.75 -9.27
C LEU A 154 -3.26 -8.40 -8.52
N ILE A 155 -3.92 -7.66 -7.63
CA ILE A 155 -5.04 -8.20 -6.82
C ILE A 155 -6.25 -8.52 -7.71
N LEU A 156 -6.66 -7.61 -8.59
CA LEU A 156 -7.81 -7.82 -9.48
C LEU A 156 -7.54 -8.91 -10.51
N GLY A 157 -6.30 -8.98 -11.02
CA GLY A 157 -5.86 -10.06 -11.90
C GLY A 157 -5.96 -11.43 -11.22
N LEU A 158 -5.54 -11.54 -9.96
CA LEU A 158 -5.71 -12.77 -9.17
C LEU A 158 -7.19 -13.15 -9.01
N ILE A 159 -8.04 -12.19 -8.64
CA ILE A 159 -9.48 -12.44 -8.48
C ILE A 159 -10.09 -12.92 -9.79
N LYS A 160 -9.78 -12.26 -10.90
CA LYS A 160 -10.28 -12.64 -12.23
C LYS A 160 -9.82 -14.05 -12.65
N GLN A 161 -8.56 -14.39 -12.40
CA GLN A 161 -8.02 -15.70 -12.74
C GLN A 161 -8.61 -16.83 -11.89
N GLN A 162 -8.81 -16.57 -10.59
CA GLN A 162 -9.24 -17.60 -9.64
C GLN A 162 -10.76 -17.72 -9.47
N LEU A 163 -11.49 -16.64 -9.70
CA LEU A 163 -12.95 -16.60 -9.50
C LEU A 163 -13.74 -16.31 -10.80
N GLY A 164 -13.05 -16.05 -11.92
CA GLY A 164 -13.65 -15.78 -13.22
C GLY A 164 -14.30 -14.41 -13.37
N SER A 165 -14.61 -13.71 -12.29
CA SER A 165 -15.33 -12.44 -12.30
C SER A 165 -14.80 -11.48 -11.24
N VAL A 166 -14.87 -10.18 -11.56
CA VAL A 166 -14.62 -9.06 -10.64
C VAL A 166 -15.90 -8.24 -10.40
N SER A 167 -17.07 -8.80 -10.71
CA SER A 167 -18.37 -8.13 -10.56
C SER A 167 -18.64 -7.76 -9.11
N GLY A 168 -19.21 -6.58 -8.90
CA GLY A 168 -19.51 -6.03 -7.58
C GLY A 168 -18.30 -5.52 -6.80
N ILE A 169 -17.11 -5.59 -7.37
CA ILE A 169 -15.92 -4.97 -6.79
C ILE A 169 -15.90 -3.48 -7.16
N ASN A 170 -15.67 -2.62 -6.18
CA ASN A 170 -15.52 -1.18 -6.36
C ASN A 170 -14.12 -0.74 -5.92
N LEU A 171 -13.45 0.08 -6.74
CA LEU A 171 -12.16 0.69 -6.44
C LEU A 171 -12.32 2.21 -6.33
N GLN A 172 -12.17 2.72 -5.14
CA GLN A 172 -12.19 4.15 -4.80
C GLN A 172 -10.76 4.71 -4.83
N LEU A 173 -10.56 5.82 -5.50
CA LEU A 173 -9.25 6.43 -5.71
C LEU A 173 -9.28 7.92 -5.33
N GLN A 174 -8.24 8.37 -4.64
CA GLN A 174 -8.10 9.76 -4.21
C GLN A 174 -7.81 10.73 -5.37
N HIS A 175 -7.19 10.25 -6.44
CA HIS A 175 -6.86 11.08 -7.59
C HIS A 175 -8.02 11.23 -8.59
N ALA A 176 -7.85 12.15 -9.52
CA ALA A 176 -8.82 12.40 -10.58
C ALA A 176 -8.91 11.22 -11.56
N ALA A 177 -10.01 11.18 -12.30
CA ALA A 177 -10.30 10.13 -13.26
C ALA A 177 -9.22 9.98 -14.35
N SER A 178 -8.97 8.72 -14.73
CA SER A 178 -8.14 8.34 -15.86
C SER A 178 -8.88 7.31 -16.71
N ALA A 179 -9.04 7.59 -18.00
CA ALA A 179 -9.68 6.67 -18.92
C ALA A 179 -9.00 5.29 -18.97
N MET A 180 -7.68 5.26 -18.83
CA MET A 180 -6.91 4.02 -18.81
C MET A 180 -7.27 3.11 -17.64
N GLN A 181 -7.56 3.68 -16.45
CA GLN A 181 -7.91 2.86 -15.28
C GLN A 181 -9.23 2.12 -15.48
N GLN A 182 -10.23 2.75 -16.08
CA GLN A 182 -11.49 2.07 -16.41
C GLN A 182 -11.29 0.90 -17.37
N GLN A 183 -10.46 1.08 -18.39
CA GLN A 183 -10.17 0.05 -19.36
C GLN A 183 -9.48 -1.17 -18.76
N PHE A 184 -8.49 -0.96 -17.87
CA PHE A 184 -7.64 -2.04 -17.38
C PHE A 184 -8.15 -2.76 -16.14
N PHE A 185 -8.87 -2.08 -15.26
CA PHE A 185 -9.34 -2.73 -14.03
C PHE A 185 -10.61 -3.56 -14.23
N GLY A 186 -11.52 -3.13 -15.11
CA GLY A 186 -12.76 -3.85 -15.37
C GLY A 186 -13.70 -3.94 -14.16
N VAL A 187 -13.56 -3.01 -13.20
CA VAL A 187 -14.38 -2.87 -12.00
C VAL A 187 -15.00 -1.48 -11.95
N GLU A 188 -15.97 -1.30 -11.07
CA GLU A 188 -16.52 0.02 -10.80
C GLU A 188 -15.47 0.93 -10.18
N LEU A 189 -15.28 2.14 -10.73
CA LEU A 189 -14.30 3.12 -10.27
C LEU A 189 -14.97 4.38 -9.75
N SER A 190 -14.53 4.84 -8.58
CA SER A 190 -14.93 6.12 -7.98
C SER A 190 -13.68 6.97 -7.76
N PHE A 191 -13.62 8.16 -8.37
CA PHE A 191 -12.47 9.07 -8.28
C PHE A 191 -12.73 10.21 -7.30
N ASN A 192 -11.67 10.96 -6.96
CA ASN A 192 -11.69 12.07 -6.01
C ASN A 192 -12.24 11.66 -4.64
N GLN A 193 -11.97 10.43 -4.24
CA GLN A 193 -12.43 9.89 -2.96
C GLN A 193 -11.50 10.28 -1.81
N ALA A 194 -12.01 10.18 -0.58
CA ALA A 194 -11.24 10.52 0.62
C ALA A 194 -10.12 9.52 0.95
N ALA A 195 -10.12 8.32 0.35
CA ALA A 195 -9.08 7.30 0.49
C ALA A 195 -9.05 6.36 -0.73
N ASP A 196 -7.92 5.69 -0.90
CA ASP A 196 -7.76 4.61 -1.86
C ASP A 196 -8.25 3.31 -1.23
N CYS A 197 -9.39 2.80 -1.68
CA CYS A 197 -10.05 1.64 -1.10
C CYS A 197 -10.47 0.65 -2.18
N LEU A 198 -10.27 -0.63 -1.92
CA LEU A 198 -10.82 -1.72 -2.71
C LEU A 198 -11.91 -2.40 -1.88
N SER A 199 -13.16 -2.31 -2.35
CA SER A 199 -14.33 -2.93 -1.71
C SER A 199 -14.67 -4.23 -2.42
N ILE A 200 -14.66 -5.33 -1.69
CA ILE A 200 -14.87 -6.69 -2.21
C ILE A 200 -16.10 -7.28 -1.55
N PRO A 201 -17.10 -7.77 -2.29
CA PRO A 201 -18.27 -8.43 -1.74
C PRO A 201 -17.90 -9.62 -0.85
N LEU A 202 -18.60 -9.80 0.28
CA LEU A 202 -18.39 -10.94 1.17
C LEU A 202 -18.63 -12.27 0.47
N SER A 203 -19.50 -12.31 -0.54
CA SER A 203 -19.74 -13.50 -1.36
C SER A 203 -18.48 -14.00 -2.08
N LEU A 204 -17.58 -13.11 -2.48
CA LEU A 204 -16.32 -13.47 -3.14
C LEU A 204 -15.21 -13.83 -2.14
N TRP A 205 -15.34 -13.42 -0.87
CA TRP A 205 -14.27 -13.46 0.12
C TRP A 205 -13.81 -14.87 0.50
N GLN A 206 -14.76 -15.82 0.48
CA GLN A 206 -14.51 -17.21 0.89
C GLN A 206 -14.74 -18.22 -0.24
N LEU A 207 -15.04 -17.77 -1.46
CA LEU A 207 -15.16 -18.67 -2.59
C LEU A 207 -13.86 -19.45 -2.79
N PRO A 208 -13.93 -20.77 -3.01
CA PRO A 208 -12.75 -21.57 -3.26
C PRO A 208 -12.11 -21.14 -4.58
N PHE A 209 -10.79 -21.05 -4.59
CA PHE A 209 -10.00 -20.78 -5.79
C PHE A 209 -9.93 -22.02 -6.68
N VAL A 210 -9.89 -21.81 -8.00
CA VAL A 210 -9.81 -22.91 -8.99
C VAL A 210 -8.49 -23.69 -8.85
N ASP A 211 -7.38 -22.98 -8.59
CA ASP A 211 -6.05 -23.60 -8.46
C ASP A 211 -5.68 -23.87 -6.99
N ALA A 212 -6.64 -23.93 -6.07
CA ALA A 212 -6.38 -24.13 -4.64
C ALA A 212 -5.62 -25.45 -4.39
N ASP A 213 -4.43 -25.34 -3.79
CA ASP A 213 -3.56 -26.48 -3.46
C ASP A 213 -2.83 -26.20 -2.14
N THR A 214 -3.20 -26.94 -1.10
CA THR A 214 -2.66 -26.78 0.25
C THR A 214 -1.18 -27.11 0.34
N GLU A 215 -0.69 -28.10 -0.41
CA GLU A 215 0.72 -28.49 -0.40
C GLU A 215 1.59 -27.44 -1.10
N GLN A 216 1.18 -27.01 -2.29
CA GLN A 216 1.87 -25.95 -3.03
C GLN A 216 1.84 -24.64 -2.26
N PHE A 217 0.69 -24.24 -1.70
CA PHE A 217 0.59 -23.06 -0.83
C PHE A 217 1.59 -23.13 0.32
N SER A 218 1.65 -24.27 1.03
CA SER A 218 2.54 -24.46 2.16
C SER A 218 4.01 -24.44 1.75
N ALA A 219 4.36 -25.07 0.62
CA ALA A 219 5.71 -25.08 0.07
C ALA A 219 6.17 -23.65 -0.30
N LYS A 220 5.34 -22.88 -1.04
CA LYS A 220 5.66 -21.50 -1.41
C LYS A 220 5.68 -20.56 -0.20
N THR A 221 4.83 -20.79 0.79
CA THR A 221 4.85 -20.05 2.07
C THR A 221 6.16 -20.29 2.83
N ARG A 222 6.69 -21.53 2.84
CA ARG A 222 8.01 -21.83 3.42
C ARG A 222 9.12 -21.03 2.74
N SER A 223 9.11 -20.98 1.40
CA SER A 223 10.07 -20.18 0.63
C SER A 223 9.96 -18.69 0.95
N CYS A 224 8.73 -18.14 1.06
CA CYS A 224 8.52 -16.75 1.48
C CYS A 224 9.04 -16.48 2.90
N ARG A 225 8.86 -17.42 3.84
CA ARG A 225 9.39 -17.30 5.21
C ARG A 225 10.92 -17.32 5.23
N GLN A 226 11.53 -18.18 4.43
CA GLN A 226 12.99 -18.26 4.30
C GLN A 226 13.55 -16.95 3.75
N LEU A 227 12.94 -16.39 2.70
CA LEU A 227 13.32 -15.10 2.16
C LEU A 227 13.14 -13.97 3.18
N ASN A 228 12.07 -13.96 3.96
CA ASN A 228 11.86 -12.98 5.03
C ASN A 228 12.90 -13.02 6.15
N ARG A 229 13.54 -14.19 6.40
CA ARG A 229 14.65 -14.27 7.36
C ARG A 229 15.86 -13.49 6.85
N VAL A 230 16.10 -13.54 5.53
CA VAL A 230 17.20 -12.82 4.88
C VAL A 230 16.90 -11.32 4.78
N LEU A 231 15.67 -10.95 4.40
CA LEU A 231 15.28 -9.55 4.17
C LEU A 231 15.12 -8.71 5.45
N SER A 232 15.17 -9.33 6.65
CA SER A 232 14.76 -8.73 7.92
C SER A 232 13.37 -8.09 7.84
N LYS A 233 12.46 -8.50 8.74
CA LYS A 233 11.06 -8.00 8.82
C LYS A 233 11.02 -6.56 9.34
N GLN A 234 11.44 -5.60 8.53
CA GLN A 234 11.40 -4.21 8.91
C GLN A 234 10.17 -3.54 8.32
N ARG A 235 9.59 -2.62 9.07
CA ARG A 235 8.54 -1.72 8.59
C ARG A 235 9.15 -0.36 8.31
N ALA A 236 8.55 0.38 7.41
CA ALA A 236 8.95 1.76 7.18
C ALA A 236 8.68 2.62 8.42
N LEU A 237 9.55 3.60 8.68
CA LEU A 237 9.42 4.49 9.83
C LEU A 237 8.04 5.18 9.91
N PRO A 238 7.48 5.76 8.81
CA PRO A 238 6.15 6.36 8.85
C PRO A 238 5.05 5.37 9.26
N GLU A 239 5.09 4.12 8.75
CA GLU A 239 4.14 3.08 9.14
C GLU A 239 4.21 2.77 10.63
N ILE A 240 5.41 2.65 11.18
CA ILE A 240 5.59 2.36 12.62
C ILE A 240 5.01 3.49 13.46
N ILE A 241 5.32 4.75 13.11
CA ILE A 241 4.79 5.92 13.82
C ILE A 241 3.26 5.91 13.78
N CYS A 242 2.65 5.74 12.61
CA CYS A 242 1.19 5.67 12.49
C CYS A 242 0.59 4.53 13.33
N ARG A 243 1.26 3.38 13.43
CA ARG A 243 0.80 2.27 14.28
C ARG A 243 0.87 2.58 15.77
N LEU A 244 1.96 3.20 16.20
CA LEU A 244 2.13 3.62 17.60
C LEU A 244 1.07 4.66 17.98
N GLN A 245 0.90 5.68 17.15
CA GLN A 245 -0.08 6.73 17.38
C GLN A 245 -1.53 6.21 17.41
N ARG A 246 -1.87 5.29 16.50
CA ARG A 246 -3.21 4.68 16.49
C ARG A 246 -3.51 3.88 17.76
N ARG A 247 -2.51 3.19 18.32
CA ARG A 247 -2.66 2.46 19.58
C ARG A 247 -2.73 3.37 20.77
N ALA A 248 -2.11 4.54 20.70
CA ALA A 248 -2.08 5.51 21.77
C ALA A 248 -3.33 6.40 21.83
N LEU A 249 -4.18 6.42 20.79
CA LEU A 249 -5.42 7.20 20.83
C LEU A 249 -6.27 6.89 22.08
N PRO A 250 -6.83 7.89 22.73
CA PRO A 250 -6.80 9.33 22.44
C PRO A 250 -5.54 10.08 22.90
N GLN A 251 -4.66 9.46 23.68
CA GLN A 251 -3.47 10.06 24.28
C GLN A 251 -2.26 9.88 23.37
N LEU A 252 -2.19 10.70 22.32
CA LEU A 252 -1.12 10.59 21.32
C LEU A 252 0.27 10.82 21.92
N LEU A 253 1.22 10.05 21.43
CA LEU A 253 2.63 10.14 21.83
C LEU A 253 3.29 11.36 21.20
N SER A 254 4.15 12.04 21.96
CA SER A 254 5.02 13.09 21.43
C SER A 254 6.10 12.50 20.50
N GLN A 255 6.74 13.35 19.69
CA GLN A 255 7.85 12.92 18.84
C GLN A 255 9.02 12.36 19.68
N ASP A 256 9.29 12.95 20.83
CA ASP A 256 10.36 12.50 21.73
C ASP A 256 10.06 11.13 22.34
N GLN A 257 8.81 10.89 22.74
CA GLN A 257 8.38 9.58 23.22
C GLN A 257 8.52 8.50 22.15
N VAL A 258 8.08 8.80 20.92
CA VAL A 258 8.23 7.86 19.81
C VAL A 258 9.70 7.63 19.47
N ALA A 259 10.51 8.67 19.44
CA ALA A 259 11.94 8.56 19.21
C ALA A 259 12.62 7.65 20.27
N ALA A 260 12.33 7.88 21.55
CA ALA A 260 12.83 7.05 22.64
C ALA A 260 12.42 5.57 22.47
N MET A 261 11.15 5.28 22.15
CA MET A 261 10.66 3.91 21.89
C MET A 261 11.38 3.21 20.73
N LEU A 262 11.87 4.00 19.76
CA LEU A 262 12.58 3.49 18.58
C LEU A 262 14.11 3.45 18.77
N GLY A 263 14.63 3.96 19.90
CA GLY A 263 16.07 4.11 20.14
C GLY A 263 16.71 5.15 19.20
N LEU A 264 15.98 6.20 18.85
CA LEU A 264 16.41 7.28 17.97
C LEU A 264 16.41 8.62 18.71
N SER A 265 17.14 9.61 18.19
CA SER A 265 16.94 11.02 18.57
C SER A 265 15.77 11.62 17.78
N SER A 266 15.08 12.62 18.37
CA SER A 266 14.02 13.37 17.69
C SER A 266 14.47 14.02 16.39
N SER A 267 15.69 14.53 16.34
CA SER A 267 16.29 15.09 15.14
C SER A 267 16.47 14.03 14.04
N ARG A 268 16.86 12.81 14.41
CA ARG A 268 16.97 11.69 13.47
C ARG A 268 15.60 11.28 12.92
N VAL A 269 14.56 11.22 13.75
CA VAL A 269 13.18 10.97 13.33
C VAL A 269 12.74 12.04 12.33
N LYS A 270 12.94 13.33 12.67
CA LYS A 270 12.58 14.45 11.79
C LYS A 270 13.28 14.35 10.43
N ARG A 271 14.60 14.10 10.42
CA ARG A 271 15.39 13.96 9.18
C ARG A 271 14.92 12.79 8.33
N GLN A 272 14.66 11.62 8.94
CA GLN A 272 14.17 10.46 8.21
C GLN A 272 12.77 10.69 7.63
N LEU A 273 11.86 11.33 8.38
CA LEU A 273 10.52 11.67 7.86
C LEU A 273 10.60 12.66 6.69
N SER A 274 11.50 13.64 6.75
CA SER A 274 11.72 14.58 5.65
C SER A 274 12.14 13.88 4.35
N GLN A 275 12.96 12.83 4.43
CA GLN A 275 13.31 12.00 3.27
C GLN A 275 12.08 11.32 2.64
N HIS A 276 11.08 10.98 3.45
CA HIS A 276 9.79 10.49 2.99
C HIS A 276 8.82 11.60 2.56
N ARG A 277 9.28 12.86 2.47
CA ARG A 277 8.45 14.04 2.15
C ARG A 277 7.24 14.19 3.09
N THR A 278 7.43 13.85 4.36
CA THR A 278 6.41 13.95 5.40
C THR A 278 7.04 14.49 6.70
N HIS A 279 6.19 14.75 7.69
CA HIS A 279 6.61 15.17 9.02
C HIS A 279 5.68 14.59 10.08
N PHE A 280 6.11 14.63 11.33
CA PHE A 280 5.44 13.95 12.43
C PHE A 280 3.97 14.39 12.60
N ALA A 281 3.70 15.70 12.53
CA ALA A 281 2.34 16.23 12.64
C ALA A 281 1.42 15.75 11.51
N ALA A 282 1.93 15.59 10.27
CA ALA A 282 1.16 15.06 9.16
C ALA A 282 0.76 13.59 9.38
N LEU A 283 1.62 12.79 10.01
CA LEU A 283 1.31 11.41 10.37
C LEU A 283 0.24 11.33 11.46
N ILE A 284 0.31 12.22 12.47
CA ILE A 284 -0.74 12.36 13.50
C ILE A 284 -2.07 12.75 12.86
N ASP A 285 -2.08 13.75 11.98
CA ASP A 285 -3.27 14.17 11.25
C ASP A 285 -3.86 13.02 10.42
N SER A 286 -3.02 12.23 9.75
CA SER A 286 -3.46 11.04 9.02
C SER A 286 -4.12 10.01 9.94
N VAL A 287 -3.53 9.71 11.09
CA VAL A 287 -4.09 8.78 12.08
C VAL A 287 -5.43 9.26 12.61
N ARG A 288 -5.53 10.53 12.98
CA ARG A 288 -6.78 11.15 13.47
C ARG A 288 -7.86 11.16 12.41
N ARG A 289 -7.52 11.57 11.18
CA ARG A 289 -8.44 11.58 10.03
C ARG A 289 -9.03 10.19 9.77
N ASP A 290 -8.17 9.17 9.73
CA ASP A 290 -8.59 7.80 9.49
C ASP A 290 -9.49 7.27 10.60
N ALA A 291 -9.17 7.57 11.85
CA ALA A 291 -10.00 7.19 12.99
C ALA A 291 -11.35 7.93 12.99
N ALA A 292 -11.34 9.24 12.67
CA ALA A 292 -12.55 10.05 12.55
C ALA A 292 -13.50 9.49 11.49
N ARG A 293 -12.98 9.18 10.29
CA ARG A 293 -13.78 8.60 9.20
C ARG A 293 -14.44 7.28 9.61
N HIS A 294 -13.65 6.39 10.21
CA HIS A 294 -14.17 5.11 10.68
C HIS A 294 -15.27 5.26 11.74
N LEU A 295 -15.08 6.13 12.73
CA LEU A 295 -16.07 6.40 13.77
C LEU A 295 -17.34 7.07 13.22
N LEU A 296 -17.19 7.97 12.23
CA LEU A 296 -18.32 8.63 11.55
C LEU A 296 -19.16 7.65 10.74
N GLN A 297 -18.53 6.69 10.07
CA GLN A 297 -19.22 5.63 9.32
C GLN A 297 -20.05 4.70 10.22
N GLN A 298 -19.66 4.57 11.50
CA GLN A 298 -20.46 3.81 12.48
C GLN A 298 -21.73 4.55 12.94
N GLY A 299 -21.84 5.85 12.66
CA GLY A 299 -23.04 6.65 12.89
C GLY A 299 -23.40 6.98 14.36
N GLN A 300 -22.72 6.34 15.33
CA GLN A 300 -23.11 6.29 16.74
C GLN A 300 -22.60 7.44 17.61
N TYR A 301 -21.71 8.30 17.10
CA TYR A 301 -20.98 9.28 17.91
C TYR A 301 -21.35 10.71 17.61
N SER A 302 -21.53 11.53 18.67
CA SER A 302 -21.60 12.97 18.57
C SER A 302 -20.23 13.58 18.26
N ASN A 303 -20.19 14.82 17.75
CA ASN A 303 -18.91 15.51 17.48
C ASN A 303 -18.07 15.68 18.75
N ARG A 304 -18.69 15.87 19.90
CA ARG A 304 -18.02 15.96 21.21
C ARG A 304 -17.37 14.62 21.59
N GLN A 305 -18.06 13.52 21.37
CA GLN A 305 -17.52 12.17 21.61
C GLN A 305 -16.37 11.85 20.64
N LEU A 306 -16.49 12.26 19.38
CA LEU A 306 -15.44 12.12 18.38
C LEU A 306 -14.20 12.92 18.77
N ALA A 307 -14.36 14.18 19.17
CA ALA A 307 -13.27 15.01 19.63
C ALA A 307 -12.50 14.34 20.78
N SER A 308 -13.19 13.89 21.82
CA SER A 308 -12.58 13.20 22.96
C SER A 308 -11.83 11.92 22.53
N ARG A 309 -12.44 11.05 21.67
CA ARG A 309 -11.83 9.80 21.21
C ARG A 309 -10.60 10.01 20.31
N LEU A 310 -10.51 11.18 19.67
CA LEU A 310 -9.41 11.55 18.79
C LEU A 310 -8.33 12.38 19.50
N GLY A 311 -8.50 12.65 20.79
CA GLY A 311 -7.55 13.43 21.60
C GLY A 311 -7.55 14.92 21.27
N TYR A 312 -8.73 15.49 21.00
CA TYR A 312 -8.93 16.93 20.92
C TYR A 312 -9.48 17.46 22.23
N SER A 313 -9.07 18.66 22.60
CA SER A 313 -9.54 19.38 23.79
C SER A 313 -11.05 19.66 23.74
N ASP A 314 -11.55 19.95 22.54
CA ASP A 314 -12.94 20.36 22.30
C ASP A 314 -13.44 19.99 20.90
N GLU A 315 -14.76 20.08 20.72
CA GLU A 315 -15.44 19.82 19.47
C GLU A 315 -15.06 20.81 18.36
N HIS A 316 -14.80 22.07 18.70
CA HIS A 316 -14.50 23.10 17.72
C HIS A 316 -13.16 22.83 17.02
N ASN A 317 -12.15 22.48 17.79
CA ASN A 317 -10.84 22.08 17.27
C ASN A 317 -10.93 20.83 16.38
N PHE A 318 -11.72 19.84 16.78
CA PHE A 318 -12.00 18.68 15.93
C PHE A 318 -12.66 19.07 14.61
N ARG A 319 -13.74 19.87 14.63
CA ARG A 319 -14.47 20.29 13.41
C ARG A 319 -13.57 21.05 12.45
N ARG A 320 -12.73 21.97 12.93
CA ARG A 320 -11.74 22.70 12.12
C ARG A 320 -10.73 21.76 11.48
N ALA A 321 -10.18 20.81 12.25
CA ALA A 321 -9.24 19.83 11.74
C ALA A 321 -9.90 18.92 10.69
N PHE A 322 -11.10 18.42 10.96
CA PHE A 322 -11.83 17.55 10.04
C PHE A 322 -12.13 18.25 8.71
N LYS A 323 -12.62 19.51 8.75
CA LYS A 323 -12.84 20.32 7.53
C LYS A 323 -11.55 20.54 6.75
N ARG A 324 -10.42 20.78 7.42
CA ARG A 324 -9.10 20.91 6.76
C ARG A 324 -8.69 19.63 6.05
N TRP A 325 -9.01 18.45 6.60
CA TRP A 325 -8.61 17.16 6.03
C TRP A 325 -9.50 16.67 4.90
N THR A 326 -10.79 17.00 4.95
CA THR A 326 -11.81 16.39 4.07
C THR A 326 -12.52 17.41 3.18
N GLY A 327 -12.33 18.70 3.42
CA GLY A 327 -13.06 19.79 2.75
C GLY A 327 -14.47 20.03 3.28
N VAL A 328 -15.05 19.09 4.04
CA VAL A 328 -16.43 19.13 4.54
C VAL A 328 -16.49 19.06 6.07
N ILE A 329 -17.60 19.46 6.66
CA ILE A 329 -17.83 19.32 8.10
C ILE A 329 -18.27 17.89 8.48
N PRO A 330 -18.05 17.44 9.73
CA PRO A 330 -18.40 16.07 10.12
C PRO A 330 -19.87 15.68 9.93
N SER A 331 -20.82 16.61 10.10
CA SER A 331 -22.25 16.36 9.85
C SER A 331 -22.53 16.03 8.38
N SER A 332 -22.08 16.89 7.45
CA SER A 332 -22.22 16.64 6.01
C SER A 332 -21.52 15.38 5.55
N PHE A 333 -20.42 14.97 6.23
CA PHE A 333 -19.76 13.71 5.95
C PHE A 333 -20.59 12.49 6.38
N LYS A 334 -21.32 12.58 7.50
CA LYS A 334 -22.27 11.55 7.93
C LYS A 334 -23.41 11.36 6.93
N ASP A 335 -23.96 12.46 6.43
CA ASP A 335 -25.07 12.45 5.49
C ASP A 335 -24.74 11.69 4.21
N LEU A 336 -23.48 11.75 3.74
CA LEU A 336 -22.99 10.97 2.59
C LEU A 336 -23.05 9.44 2.78
N PHE A 337 -23.14 8.95 4.02
CA PHE A 337 -23.20 7.52 4.33
C PHE A 337 -24.57 7.06 4.84
N ASN A 338 -25.47 8.00 5.21
CA ASN A 338 -26.81 7.70 5.68
C ASN A 338 -27.86 7.68 4.56
N THR A 339 -27.47 8.01 3.33
CA THR A 339 -28.36 8.12 2.15
C THR A 339 -28.51 6.81 1.37
N HIS A 340 -28.17 5.67 2.01
CA HIS A 340 -28.38 4.34 1.39
C HIS A 340 -28.95 3.33 2.38
#